data_1ebe378ea7d27fd2ef180c1832e11cad
#
_entry.id   1ebe378ea7d27fd2ef180c1832e11cad
#
_cell.length_a   1.000
_cell.length_b   1.000
_cell.length_c   1.000
_cell.angle_alpha   90.00
_cell.angle_beta   90.00
_cell.angle_gamma   90.00
#
_symmetry.space_group_name_H-M   'P 1'
#
loop_
_entity.id
_entity.type
_entity.pdbx_description
1 polymer ?
#
loop_
_entity_poly.entity_id
_entity_poly.type
_entity_poly.pdbx_seq_one_letter_code
_entity_poly.pdbx_strand_id
1 'polypeptide(L)'
;KGLVSKDAWLTNREDMHGYITEWRDSLIGNPMIVLFPDSTNEVSLIVKFCAKNNIQVVPQGGNTGLCGGAIPDDTGTQVIISLERLNKIRKISIEDQVIELDAGCLLTKVQEEVAKNDFIFPIDMASSGSCQIGGNISTNAGGTNVLKYGSTRSQILGLEVILPNGSIWNGISSLIKDNSGYDIK
;
A
#
# COMPACT_ATOMS: atom_id res chain seq x y z
N LYS A 1 11.16 -15.07 -9.45
CA LYS A 1 10.68 -14.67 -10.81
C LYS A 1 9.45 -15.47 -11.26
N GLY A 2 9.30 -16.75 -10.96
CA GLY A 2 8.12 -17.54 -11.35
C GLY A 2 6.86 -17.31 -10.52
N LEU A 3 6.88 -16.39 -9.55
CA LEU A 3 5.74 -16.06 -8.67
C LEU A 3 4.96 -14.83 -9.12
N VAL A 4 5.47 -14.10 -10.09
CA VAL A 4 4.84 -12.90 -10.67
C VAL A 4 4.77 -13.04 -12.18
N SER A 5 3.92 -12.24 -12.80
CA SER A 5 3.78 -12.16 -14.24
C SER A 5 5.11 -11.80 -14.93
N LYS A 6 5.21 -12.08 -16.23
CA LYS A 6 6.41 -11.77 -17.02
C LYS A 6 6.68 -10.26 -16.95
N ASP A 7 7.96 -9.91 -16.77
CA ASP A 7 8.44 -8.53 -16.68
C ASP A 7 7.91 -7.72 -15.47
N ALA A 8 7.46 -8.40 -14.42
CA ALA A 8 6.99 -7.80 -13.17
C ALA A 8 8.08 -7.74 -12.09
N TRP A 9 9.33 -7.48 -12.48
CA TRP A 9 10.46 -7.31 -11.54
C TRP A 9 11.59 -6.48 -12.14
N LEU A 10 12.39 -5.86 -11.26
CA LEU A 10 13.65 -5.20 -11.60
C LEU A 10 14.79 -5.83 -10.81
N THR A 11 15.94 -5.99 -11.48
CA THR A 11 17.21 -6.46 -10.86
C THR A 11 18.39 -5.56 -11.21
N ASN A 12 18.26 -4.68 -12.21
CA ASN A 12 19.26 -3.70 -12.55
C ASN A 12 19.15 -2.50 -11.61
N ARG A 13 20.26 -2.08 -11.00
CA ARG A 13 20.31 -1.00 -10.03
C ARG A 13 19.86 0.36 -10.61
N GLU A 14 20.16 0.63 -11.87
CA GLU A 14 19.77 1.87 -12.53
C GLU A 14 18.24 1.96 -12.64
N ASP A 15 17.60 0.85 -13.04
CA ASP A 15 16.15 0.78 -13.18
C ASP A 15 15.42 0.83 -11.81
N MET A 16 16.11 0.42 -10.74
CA MET A 16 15.57 0.44 -9.38
C MET A 16 15.69 1.79 -8.68
N HIS A 17 16.35 2.81 -9.25
CA HIS A 17 16.70 4.06 -8.57
C HIS A 17 15.50 4.71 -7.84
N GLY A 18 14.35 4.80 -8.47
CA GLY A 18 13.14 5.39 -7.87
C GLY A 18 12.54 4.58 -6.71
N TYR A 19 12.92 3.31 -6.56
CA TYR A 19 12.43 2.43 -5.49
C TYR A 19 13.41 2.31 -4.34
N ILE A 20 14.69 2.57 -4.56
CA ILE A 20 15.76 2.41 -3.56
C ILE A 20 16.19 3.70 -2.91
N THR A 21 15.77 4.84 -3.44
CA THR A 21 16.17 6.17 -2.96
C THR A 21 14.98 6.84 -2.25
N GLU A 22 15.21 7.33 -1.03
CA GLU A 22 14.22 8.10 -0.28
C GLU A 22 14.09 9.51 -0.90
N TRP A 23 12.91 10.14 -0.78
CA TRP A 23 12.56 11.39 -1.43
C TRP A 23 13.56 12.56 -1.23
N ARG A 24 14.31 12.59 -0.12
CA ARG A 24 15.33 13.61 0.16
C ARG A 24 16.75 13.17 -0.23
N ASP A 25 16.89 12.03 -0.90
CA ASP A 25 18.19 11.42 -1.25
C ASP A 25 19.11 11.14 -0.04
N SER A 26 18.54 11.13 1.17
CA SER A 26 19.31 10.90 2.39
C SER A 26 19.54 9.42 2.72
N LEU A 27 18.71 8.55 2.16
CA LEU A 27 18.78 7.10 2.33
C LEU A 27 18.73 6.43 0.96
N ILE A 28 19.67 5.54 0.71
CA ILE A 28 19.74 4.71 -0.51
C ILE A 28 19.88 3.26 -0.08
N GLY A 29 18.91 2.43 -0.45
CA GLY A 29 18.94 1.01 -0.14
C GLY A 29 19.61 0.17 -1.22
N ASN A 30 19.78 -1.14 -0.91
CA ASN A 30 20.32 -2.12 -1.84
C ASN A 30 19.50 -3.42 -1.78
N PRO A 31 18.32 -3.49 -2.43
CA PRO A 31 17.53 -4.71 -2.44
C PRO A 31 18.11 -5.74 -3.42
N MET A 32 17.77 -7.01 -3.19
CA MET A 32 18.03 -8.10 -4.13
C MET A 32 17.22 -7.95 -5.43
N ILE A 33 15.99 -7.46 -5.32
CA ILE A 33 15.01 -7.37 -6.41
C ILE A 33 13.85 -6.47 -6.00
N VAL A 34 13.24 -5.80 -6.97
CA VAL A 34 11.93 -5.14 -6.82
C VAL A 34 10.90 -5.97 -7.58
N LEU A 35 9.79 -6.31 -6.92
CA LEU A 35 8.68 -7.10 -7.46
C LEU A 35 7.42 -6.25 -7.57
N PHE A 36 6.67 -6.45 -8.65
CA PHE A 36 5.44 -5.72 -8.97
C PHE A 36 4.26 -6.68 -9.12
N PRO A 37 3.73 -7.24 -8.02
CA PRO A 37 2.55 -8.09 -8.09
C PRO A 37 1.33 -7.30 -8.57
N ASP A 38 0.43 -7.96 -9.31
CA ASP A 38 -0.81 -7.36 -9.81
C ASP A 38 -2.08 -7.91 -9.14
N SER A 39 -1.91 -8.80 -8.17
CA SER A 39 -3.02 -9.42 -7.43
C SER A 39 -2.64 -9.73 -5.97
N THR A 40 -3.64 -9.75 -5.10
CA THR A 40 -3.53 -10.20 -3.70
C THR A 40 -2.89 -11.60 -3.61
N ASN A 41 -3.23 -12.49 -4.54
CA ASN A 41 -2.68 -13.85 -4.57
C ASN A 41 -1.18 -13.85 -4.89
N GLU A 42 -0.71 -13.04 -5.82
CA GLU A 42 0.73 -12.91 -6.11
C GLU A 42 1.49 -12.38 -4.88
N VAL A 43 0.97 -11.35 -4.19
CA VAL A 43 1.57 -10.86 -2.93
C VAL A 43 1.65 -11.98 -1.90
N SER A 44 0.55 -12.71 -1.70
CA SER A 44 0.50 -13.86 -0.78
C SER A 44 1.57 -14.91 -1.10
N LEU A 45 1.71 -15.30 -2.36
CA LEU A 45 2.71 -16.28 -2.80
C LEU A 45 4.15 -15.78 -2.59
N ILE A 46 4.42 -14.49 -2.89
CA ILE A 46 5.72 -13.87 -2.67
C ILE A 46 6.07 -13.88 -1.19
N VAL A 47 5.17 -13.37 -0.33
CA VAL A 47 5.39 -13.30 1.12
C VAL A 47 5.59 -14.70 1.70
N LYS A 48 4.78 -15.67 1.31
CA LYS A 48 4.93 -17.07 1.72
C LYS A 48 6.29 -17.67 1.32
N PHE A 49 6.74 -17.39 0.10
CA PHE A 49 8.06 -17.80 -0.36
C PHE A 49 9.18 -17.15 0.45
N CYS A 50 9.09 -15.83 0.67
CA CYS A 50 10.07 -15.07 1.44
C CYS A 50 10.14 -15.59 2.90
N ALA A 51 9.00 -15.79 3.54
CA ALA A 51 8.91 -16.33 4.90
C ALA A 51 9.57 -17.72 5.00
N LYS A 52 9.28 -18.62 4.04
CA LYS A 52 9.88 -19.97 4.01
C LYS A 52 11.41 -19.94 3.86
N ASN A 53 11.95 -18.94 3.21
CA ASN A 53 13.37 -18.82 2.91
C ASN A 53 14.11 -17.79 3.78
N ASN A 54 13.46 -17.26 4.83
CA ASN A 54 14.00 -16.21 5.71
C ASN A 54 14.45 -14.95 4.95
N ILE A 55 13.75 -14.59 3.89
CA ILE A 55 14.02 -13.37 3.10
C ILE A 55 13.15 -12.24 3.69
N GLN A 56 13.79 -11.12 4.01
CA GLN A 56 13.09 -9.94 4.51
C GLN A 56 12.39 -9.20 3.37
N VAL A 57 11.18 -8.70 3.66
CA VAL A 57 10.33 -7.98 2.71
C VAL A 57 10.15 -6.54 3.15
N VAL A 58 10.35 -5.62 2.21
CA VAL A 58 10.03 -4.20 2.36
C VAL A 58 8.81 -3.90 1.47
N PRO A 59 7.60 -3.76 2.03
CA PRO A 59 6.46 -3.32 1.25
C PRO A 59 6.60 -1.84 0.90
N GLN A 60 6.31 -1.49 -0.34
CA GLN A 60 6.45 -0.12 -0.80
C GLN A 60 5.19 0.34 -1.57
N GLY A 61 4.67 1.50 -1.18
CA GLY A 61 3.68 2.27 -1.93
C GLY A 61 4.35 3.32 -2.81
N GLY A 62 3.87 4.56 -2.76
CA GLY A 62 4.39 5.67 -3.58
C GLY A 62 5.76 6.24 -3.15
N ASN A 63 6.45 5.62 -2.23
CA ASN A 63 7.76 6.02 -1.71
C ASN A 63 7.86 7.50 -1.27
N THR A 64 6.77 8.05 -0.72
CA THR A 64 6.65 9.46 -0.30
C THR A 64 6.94 9.68 1.19
N GLY A 65 7.20 8.61 1.94
CA GLY A 65 7.50 8.67 3.38
C GLY A 65 8.89 9.24 3.66
N LEU A 66 9.01 10.01 4.76
CA LEU A 66 10.25 10.68 5.15
C LEU A 66 11.02 9.96 6.27
N CYS A 67 10.54 8.80 6.72
CA CYS A 67 11.15 8.04 7.83
C CYS A 67 11.94 6.81 7.35
N GLY A 68 12.11 6.64 6.05
CA GLY A 68 12.88 5.53 5.46
C GLY A 68 12.23 4.16 5.53
N GLY A 69 10.98 4.04 6.01
CA GLY A 69 10.30 2.75 6.19
C GLY A 69 10.01 1.97 4.90
N ALA A 70 10.09 2.62 3.74
CA ALA A 70 9.92 2.02 2.43
C ALA A 70 11.26 1.70 1.73
N ILE A 71 12.40 1.99 2.37
CA ILE A 71 13.74 1.80 1.81
C ILE A 71 14.38 0.56 2.44
N PRO A 72 14.89 -0.39 1.65
CA PRO A 72 15.63 -1.53 2.15
C PRO A 72 16.96 -1.11 2.76
N ASP A 73 17.59 -2.00 3.53
CA ASP A 73 18.95 -1.82 3.99
C ASP A 73 19.98 -1.98 2.85
N ASP A 74 21.27 -1.88 3.19
CA ASP A 74 22.39 -1.97 2.25
C ASP A 74 22.93 -3.40 2.05
N THR A 75 22.35 -4.40 2.73
CA THR A 75 22.86 -5.78 2.74
C THR A 75 22.70 -6.55 1.42
N GLY A 76 21.79 -6.12 0.56
CA GLY A 76 21.48 -6.83 -0.70
C GLY A 76 20.64 -8.10 -0.50
N THR A 77 20.04 -8.30 0.69
CA THR A 77 19.30 -9.53 1.03
C THR A 77 17.79 -9.32 1.09
N GLN A 78 17.34 -8.08 1.07
CA GLN A 78 15.92 -7.72 1.15
C GLN A 78 15.26 -7.65 -0.23
N VAL A 79 13.95 -7.84 -0.23
CA VAL A 79 13.10 -7.76 -1.44
C VAL A 79 12.12 -6.61 -1.26
N ILE A 80 12.03 -5.71 -2.24
CA ILE A 80 10.94 -4.73 -2.30
C ILE A 80 9.72 -5.37 -2.97
N ILE A 81 8.54 -5.19 -2.38
CA ILE A 81 7.25 -5.47 -3.01
C ILE A 81 6.56 -4.13 -3.24
N SER A 82 6.63 -3.64 -4.48
CA SER A 82 5.90 -2.44 -4.89
C SER A 82 4.43 -2.78 -5.18
N LEU A 83 3.52 -2.02 -4.58
CA LEU A 83 2.08 -2.22 -4.74
C LEU A 83 1.47 -1.39 -5.88
N GLU A 84 2.26 -0.72 -6.69
CA GLU A 84 1.78 0.22 -7.72
C GLU A 84 0.88 -0.42 -8.77
N ARG A 85 1.01 -1.72 -9.04
CA ARG A 85 0.14 -2.46 -9.97
C ARG A 85 -1.18 -2.91 -9.35
N LEU A 86 -1.29 -2.91 -8.01
CA LEU A 86 -2.51 -3.12 -7.25
C LEU A 86 -3.26 -1.78 -7.11
N ASN A 87 -3.82 -1.26 -8.19
CA ASN A 87 -4.34 0.10 -8.28
C ASN A 87 -5.79 0.20 -8.79
N LYS A 88 -6.57 -0.86 -8.60
CA LYS A 88 -7.97 -0.91 -9.02
C LYS A 88 -8.89 -0.37 -7.94
N ILE A 89 -9.87 0.43 -8.33
CA ILE A 89 -11.06 0.70 -7.53
C ILE A 89 -11.99 -0.48 -7.75
N ARG A 90 -12.24 -1.28 -6.72
CA ARG A 90 -12.99 -2.54 -6.78
C ARG A 90 -14.50 -2.29 -6.76
N LYS A 91 -14.95 -1.38 -5.88
CA LYS A 91 -16.37 -1.07 -5.68
C LYS A 91 -16.57 0.32 -5.10
N ILE A 92 -17.65 0.99 -5.50
CA ILE A 92 -18.18 2.18 -4.83
C ILE A 92 -19.62 1.87 -4.46
N SER A 93 -19.96 2.01 -3.18
CA SER A 93 -21.33 1.94 -2.67
C SER A 93 -21.78 3.34 -2.29
N ILE A 94 -22.74 3.88 -3.03
CA ILE A 94 -23.32 5.20 -2.78
C ILE A 94 -24.16 5.17 -1.50
N GLU A 95 -24.92 4.10 -1.31
CA GLU A 95 -25.79 3.90 -0.16
C GLU A 95 -25.01 3.82 1.16
N ASP A 96 -23.90 3.08 1.16
CA ASP A 96 -23.05 2.91 2.35
C ASP A 96 -22.00 4.02 2.49
N GLN A 97 -21.83 4.85 1.46
CA GLN A 97 -20.77 5.87 1.36
C GLN A 97 -19.36 5.25 1.53
N VAL A 98 -19.14 4.12 0.88
CA VAL A 98 -17.90 3.34 1.00
C VAL A 98 -17.27 3.12 -0.37
N ILE A 99 -15.94 3.21 -0.42
CA ILE A 99 -15.13 2.79 -1.56
C ILE A 99 -14.22 1.62 -1.15
N GLU A 100 -14.23 0.55 -1.94
CA GLU A 100 -13.31 -0.56 -1.83
C GLU A 100 -12.27 -0.47 -2.95
N LEU A 101 -11.00 -0.53 -2.61
CA LEU A 101 -9.90 -0.32 -3.56
C LEU A 101 -8.63 -1.05 -3.15
N ASP A 102 -7.72 -1.20 -4.10
CA ASP A 102 -6.40 -1.78 -3.90
C ASP A 102 -5.44 -0.78 -3.22
N ALA A 103 -4.46 -1.31 -2.50
CA ALA A 103 -3.51 -0.55 -1.69
C ALA A 103 -2.62 0.41 -2.51
N GLY A 104 -2.38 0.12 -3.78
CA GLY A 104 -1.58 0.94 -4.71
C GLY A 104 -2.36 2.05 -5.40
N CYS A 105 -3.65 2.25 -5.09
CA CYS A 105 -4.40 3.39 -5.63
C CYS A 105 -3.78 4.71 -5.15
N LEU A 106 -3.59 5.64 -6.07
CA LEU A 106 -3.16 7.00 -5.76
C LEU A 106 -4.29 7.76 -5.04
N LEU A 107 -3.93 8.58 -4.05
CA LEU A 107 -4.90 9.37 -3.29
C LEU A 107 -5.71 10.30 -4.20
N THR A 108 -5.09 11.00 -5.15
CA THR A 108 -5.78 11.85 -6.12
C THR A 108 -6.80 11.09 -6.95
N LYS A 109 -6.45 9.88 -7.43
CA LYS A 109 -7.38 9.03 -8.18
C LYS A 109 -8.62 8.66 -7.37
N VAL A 110 -8.46 8.39 -6.08
CA VAL A 110 -9.57 8.09 -5.18
C VAL A 110 -10.46 9.32 -5.00
N GLN A 111 -9.85 10.49 -4.77
CA GLN A 111 -10.58 11.77 -4.63
C GLN A 111 -11.38 12.12 -5.88
N GLU A 112 -10.77 12.00 -7.06
CA GLU A 112 -11.43 12.24 -8.35
C GLU A 112 -12.61 11.28 -8.59
N GLU A 113 -12.45 10.02 -8.22
CA GLU A 113 -13.49 9.01 -8.44
C GLU A 113 -14.69 9.20 -7.53
N VAL A 114 -14.48 9.52 -6.24
CA VAL A 114 -15.61 9.77 -5.33
C VAL A 114 -16.31 11.11 -5.62
N ALA A 115 -15.57 12.11 -6.13
CA ALA A 115 -16.13 13.41 -6.50
C ALA A 115 -17.15 13.32 -7.64
N LYS A 116 -17.07 12.30 -8.52
CA LYS A 116 -18.09 12.05 -9.57
C LYS A 116 -19.48 11.75 -9.01
N ASN A 117 -19.56 11.40 -7.73
CA ASN A 117 -20.79 11.09 -7.01
C ASN A 117 -21.08 12.11 -5.90
N ASP A 118 -20.52 13.31 -5.98
CA ASP A 118 -20.65 14.39 -4.99
C ASP A 118 -20.15 14.03 -3.58
N PHE A 119 -19.22 13.05 -3.48
CA PHE A 119 -18.53 12.70 -2.23
C PHE A 119 -17.13 13.29 -2.18
N ILE A 120 -16.57 13.33 -0.97
CA ILE A 120 -15.15 13.66 -0.73
C ILE A 120 -14.46 12.51 -0.01
N PHE A 121 -13.20 12.26 -0.36
CA PHE A 121 -12.27 11.52 0.49
C PHE A 121 -11.38 12.55 1.18
N PRO A 122 -11.52 12.78 2.50
CA PRO A 122 -11.08 14.02 3.14
C PRO A 122 -9.60 14.09 3.49
N ILE A 123 -8.83 13.08 3.15
CA ILE A 123 -7.37 13.09 3.36
C ILE A 123 -6.74 13.98 2.29
N ASP A 124 -5.93 14.96 2.74
CA ASP A 124 -5.28 15.91 1.84
C ASP A 124 -3.86 16.23 2.35
N MET A 125 -2.86 16.00 1.50
CA MET A 125 -1.45 16.18 1.83
C MET A 125 -0.64 16.56 0.58
N ALA A 126 0.55 17.12 0.78
CA ALA A 126 1.42 17.58 -0.31
C ALA A 126 1.79 16.48 -1.31
N SER A 127 1.84 15.21 -0.88
CA SER A 127 2.16 14.05 -1.72
C SER A 127 0.95 13.40 -2.38
N SER A 128 -0.24 14.02 -2.39
CA SER A 128 -1.50 13.40 -2.86
C SER A 128 -1.41 12.81 -4.27
N GLY A 129 -0.62 13.41 -5.16
CA GLY A 129 -0.41 12.91 -6.53
C GLY A 129 0.49 11.67 -6.63
N SER A 130 1.21 11.30 -5.58
CA SER A 130 2.18 10.19 -5.60
C SER A 130 1.95 9.17 -4.50
N CYS A 131 1.39 9.56 -3.36
CA CYS A 131 1.14 8.64 -2.25
C CYS A 131 0.04 7.64 -2.61
N GLN A 132 0.17 6.43 -2.09
CA GLN A 132 -0.77 5.33 -2.30
C GLN A 132 -1.53 5.03 -1.01
N ILE A 133 -2.78 4.62 -1.13
CA ILE A 133 -3.69 4.42 0.00
C ILE A 133 -3.14 3.40 1.01
N GLY A 134 -2.53 2.31 0.57
CA GLY A 134 -1.91 1.33 1.48
C GLY A 134 -0.81 1.93 2.35
N GLY A 135 0.02 2.82 1.79
CA GLY A 135 1.02 3.57 2.54
C GLY A 135 0.39 4.56 3.52
N ASN A 136 -0.65 5.27 3.10
CA ASN A 136 -1.37 6.21 3.96
C ASN A 136 -2.02 5.49 5.16
N ILE A 137 -2.57 4.29 4.95
CA ILE A 137 -3.12 3.45 6.02
C ILE A 137 -2.02 2.99 6.97
N SER A 138 -0.93 2.44 6.44
CA SER A 138 0.18 1.85 7.21
C SER A 138 0.83 2.86 8.16
N THR A 139 0.89 4.13 7.76
CA THR A 139 1.50 5.21 8.53
C THR A 139 0.48 6.08 9.26
N ASN A 140 -0.81 5.78 9.14
CA ASN A 140 -1.90 6.62 9.62
C ASN A 140 -1.73 8.07 9.17
N ALA A 141 -1.54 8.27 7.89
CA ALA A 141 -1.26 9.59 7.32
C ALA A 141 -2.35 10.61 7.69
N GLY A 142 -1.93 11.81 8.03
CA GLY A 142 -2.83 12.89 8.43
C GLY A 142 -3.21 13.79 7.24
N GLY A 143 -2.62 14.97 7.21
CA GLY A 143 -2.88 16.00 6.23
C GLY A 143 -3.56 17.22 6.84
N THR A 144 -3.96 18.17 6.00
CA THR A 144 -4.47 19.47 6.46
C THR A 144 -5.87 19.40 7.06
N ASN A 145 -6.66 18.39 6.70
CA ASN A 145 -8.07 18.28 7.06
C ASN A 145 -8.33 17.46 8.35
N VAL A 146 -7.28 17.01 9.04
CA VAL A 146 -7.37 16.10 10.21
C VAL A 146 -8.23 16.66 11.34
N LEU A 147 -8.18 17.96 11.60
CA LEU A 147 -8.98 18.59 12.66
C LEU A 147 -10.49 18.38 12.46
N LYS A 148 -10.96 18.36 11.22
CA LYS A 148 -12.40 18.20 10.91
C LYS A 148 -12.79 16.75 10.68
N TYR A 149 -11.97 15.98 9.98
CA TYR A 149 -12.36 14.67 9.46
C TYR A 149 -11.59 13.50 10.08
N GLY A 150 -10.59 13.76 10.90
CA GLY A 150 -9.70 12.74 11.44
C GLY A 150 -8.58 12.34 10.47
N SER A 151 -7.71 11.46 10.92
CA SER A 151 -6.62 10.89 10.13
C SER A 151 -7.11 9.73 9.26
N THR A 152 -6.22 9.15 8.44
CA THR A 152 -6.55 8.02 7.56
C THR A 152 -7.19 6.86 8.32
N ARG A 153 -6.69 6.51 9.52
CA ARG A 153 -7.25 5.42 10.32
C ARG A 153 -8.76 5.57 10.59
N SER A 154 -9.23 6.77 10.86
CA SER A 154 -10.65 7.03 11.14
C SER A 154 -11.54 6.92 9.90
N GLN A 155 -10.97 6.86 8.70
CA GLN A 155 -11.69 6.67 7.43
C GLN A 155 -11.79 5.19 7.02
N ILE A 156 -11.08 4.27 7.71
CA ILE A 156 -10.98 2.88 7.28
C ILE A 156 -12.00 2.03 8.03
N LEU A 157 -12.87 1.36 7.28
CA LEU A 157 -13.89 0.44 7.81
C LEU A 157 -13.43 -1.01 7.77
N GLY A 158 -12.61 -1.40 6.81
CA GLY A 158 -12.11 -2.77 6.69
C GLY A 158 -10.80 -2.84 5.91
N LEU A 159 -10.08 -3.94 6.09
CA LEU A 159 -8.78 -4.21 5.44
C LEU A 159 -8.72 -5.65 4.94
N GLU A 160 -8.11 -5.83 3.77
CA GLU A 160 -7.55 -7.10 3.35
C GLU A 160 -6.03 -7.04 3.57
N VAL A 161 -5.48 -8.00 4.30
CA VAL A 161 -4.07 -7.99 4.72
C VAL A 161 -3.39 -9.32 4.42
N ILE A 162 -2.18 -9.24 3.88
CA ILE A 162 -1.28 -10.40 3.77
C ILE A 162 -0.46 -10.47 5.05
N LEU A 163 -0.65 -11.54 5.81
CA LEU A 163 0.07 -11.78 7.06
C LEU A 163 1.52 -12.22 6.79
N PRO A 164 2.43 -12.14 7.78
CA PRO A 164 3.84 -12.50 7.60
C PRO A 164 4.10 -13.92 7.11
N ASN A 165 3.17 -14.85 7.33
CA ASN A 165 3.24 -16.23 6.82
C ASN A 165 2.68 -16.38 5.38
N GLY A 166 2.23 -15.28 4.78
CA GLY A 166 1.61 -15.25 3.45
C GLY A 166 0.12 -15.60 3.42
N SER A 167 -0.53 -15.85 4.57
CA SER A 167 -1.99 -16.04 4.57
C SER A 167 -2.72 -14.72 4.34
N ILE A 168 -3.88 -14.80 3.70
CA ILE A 168 -4.74 -13.66 3.44
C ILE A 168 -5.75 -13.56 4.58
N TRP A 169 -5.73 -12.43 5.31
CA TRP A 169 -6.79 -12.07 6.22
C TRP A 169 -7.73 -11.08 5.52
N ASN A 170 -8.98 -11.49 5.36
CA ASN A 170 -10.01 -10.65 4.77
C ASN A 170 -10.92 -10.11 5.86
N GLY A 171 -10.73 -8.83 6.21
CA GLY A 171 -11.56 -8.06 7.13
C GLY A 171 -12.29 -6.91 6.42
N ILE A 172 -12.58 -7.04 5.13
CA ILE A 172 -13.35 -6.04 4.38
C ILE A 172 -14.77 -6.00 4.94
N SER A 173 -15.20 -4.80 5.33
CA SER A 173 -16.52 -4.52 5.88
C SER A 173 -16.96 -3.11 5.52
N SER A 174 -18.26 -2.86 5.33
CA SER A 174 -18.86 -1.52 5.22
C SER A 174 -19.46 -1.03 6.54
N LEU A 175 -19.38 -1.83 7.61
CA LEU A 175 -20.01 -1.50 8.90
C LEU A 175 -19.14 -0.51 9.69
N ILE A 176 -19.70 0.66 10.00
CA ILE A 176 -19.07 1.65 10.89
C ILE A 176 -18.93 1.09 12.31
N LYS A 177 -19.95 0.38 12.77
CA LYS A 177 -19.97 -0.29 14.08
C LYS A 177 -20.11 -1.78 13.86
N ASP A 178 -19.02 -2.51 14.07
CA ASP A 178 -18.95 -3.96 14.00
C ASP A 178 -18.61 -4.52 15.37
N ASN A 179 -19.53 -5.28 15.96
CA ASN A 179 -19.38 -5.90 17.28
C ASN A 179 -19.16 -7.42 17.19
N SER A 180 -18.78 -7.95 16.02
CA SER A 180 -18.56 -9.40 15.81
C SER A 180 -17.31 -9.93 16.50
N GLY A 181 -16.38 -9.06 16.92
CA GLY A 181 -15.14 -9.42 17.58
C GLY A 181 -14.27 -8.21 17.92
N TYR A 182 -12.98 -8.46 18.18
CA TYR A 182 -12.01 -7.39 18.35
C TYR A 182 -11.78 -6.66 17.02
N ASP A 183 -11.69 -5.34 17.09
CA ASP A 183 -11.25 -4.51 15.97
C ASP A 183 -9.72 -4.61 15.83
N ILE A 184 -9.28 -5.42 14.88
CA ILE A 184 -7.85 -5.67 14.60
C ILE A 184 -7.31 -4.87 13.41
N LYS A 185 -8.13 -3.98 12.80
CA LYS A 185 -7.70 -3.08 11.73
C LYS A 185 -6.93 -1.84 12.23
#